data_60591ca8d2a7c9913b3ec8e6b410be63
#
_entry.id   60591ca8d2a7c9913b3ec8e6b410be63
#
_cell.length_a   1.000
_cell.length_b   1.000
_cell.length_c   1.000
_cell.angle_alpha   90.00
_cell.angle_beta   90.00
_cell.angle_gamma   90.00
#
_symmetry.space_group_name_H-M   'P 1'
#
loop_
_entity.id
_entity.type
_entity.pdbx_description
1 polymer ?
#
loop_
_entity_poly.entity_id
_entity_poly.type
_entity_poly.pdbx_seq_one_letter_code
_entity_poly.pdbx_strand_id
1 'polypeptide(L)'
;EISTSCYVDIPKIVRQVIGEIGYDRAKYGFDADTCAVLTCIDEQSSDIALGVDKALEAKSGSASDADETGAGDQGMMFGFACDETPELMPLPISLAHKLAYQLTRIRKENRVSYLRPDGKTQVTVEYEDGIPKRVDTIVISTQHSPNISLETIRQDMIEQVIRPVVPVRLLDENTKILVNPTGRFVVGGPQGD
;
A
#
# COMPACT_ATOMS: atom_id res chain seq x y z
N GLU A 1 -12.96 12.96 9.91
CA GLU A 1 -13.69 13.36 11.10
C GLU A 1 -13.56 12.29 12.18
N ILE A 2 -13.23 12.65 13.43
CA ILE A 2 -13.00 11.71 14.53
C ILE A 2 -13.61 12.29 15.80
N SER A 3 -14.49 11.52 16.44
CA SER A 3 -15.02 11.82 17.77
C SER A 3 -14.42 10.83 18.77
N THR A 4 -13.69 11.33 19.77
CA THR A 4 -13.04 10.48 20.77
C THR A 4 -12.79 11.23 22.07
N SER A 5 -12.79 10.50 23.18
CA SER A 5 -12.31 10.98 24.49
C SER A 5 -10.85 10.60 24.77
N CYS A 6 -10.20 9.89 23.84
CA CYS A 6 -8.84 9.42 24.01
C CYS A 6 -7.83 10.51 23.61
N TYR A 7 -6.73 10.59 24.36
CA TYR A 7 -5.52 11.28 23.93
C TYR A 7 -4.64 10.33 23.10
N VAL A 8 -4.13 10.82 21.97
CA VAL A 8 -3.22 10.07 21.10
C VAL A 8 -1.96 10.90 20.82
N ASP A 9 -0.79 10.37 21.14
CA ASP A 9 0.49 10.98 20.79
C ASP A 9 0.80 10.72 19.30
N ILE A 10 0.22 11.54 18.45
CA ILE A 10 0.33 11.41 16.99
C ILE A 10 1.78 11.45 16.53
N PRO A 11 2.65 12.40 16.96
CA PRO A 11 4.04 12.42 16.54
C PRO A 11 4.80 11.15 16.87
N LYS A 12 4.56 10.55 18.02
CA LYS A 12 5.19 9.29 18.44
C LYS A 12 4.78 8.13 17.55
N ILE A 13 3.49 8.00 17.26
CA ILE A 13 2.96 6.94 16.40
C ILE A 13 3.47 7.09 14.97
N VAL A 14 3.48 8.31 14.43
CA VAL A 14 4.00 8.60 13.09
C VAL A 14 5.46 8.17 12.98
N ARG A 15 6.31 8.54 13.93
CA ARG A 15 7.72 8.15 13.94
C ARG A 15 7.90 6.63 14.05
N GLN A 16 7.12 5.98 14.89
CA GLN A 16 7.15 4.53 14.99
C GLN A 16 6.82 3.88 13.64
N VAL A 17 5.74 4.28 12.99
CA VAL A 17 5.33 3.73 11.68
C VAL A 17 6.38 3.98 10.60
N ILE A 18 6.95 5.19 10.53
CA ILE A 18 8.03 5.52 9.58
C ILE A 18 9.24 4.61 9.81
N GLY A 19 9.63 4.38 11.07
CA GLY A 19 10.71 3.47 11.42
C GLY A 19 10.41 2.02 11.03
N GLU A 20 9.18 1.54 11.29
CA GLU A 20 8.73 0.19 10.90
C GLU A 20 8.69 -0.02 9.38
N ILE A 21 8.41 1.03 8.60
CA ILE A 21 8.52 1.00 7.14
C ILE A 21 9.98 0.79 6.73
N GLY A 22 10.95 1.33 7.47
CA GLY A 22 12.38 1.16 7.23
C GLY A 22 13.12 2.45 6.90
N TYR A 23 12.53 3.61 7.13
CA TYR A 23 13.21 4.90 7.10
C TYR A 23 13.86 5.18 8.45
N ASP A 24 14.91 4.42 8.75
CA ASP A 24 15.58 4.35 10.05
C ASP A 24 16.94 5.05 10.08
N ARG A 25 17.32 5.77 9.02
CA ARG A 25 18.62 6.44 8.92
C ARG A 25 18.64 7.60 7.92
N ALA A 26 19.27 8.68 8.36
CA ALA A 26 19.36 9.95 7.62
C ALA A 26 19.96 9.84 6.20
N LYS A 27 20.80 8.84 5.93
CA LYS A 27 21.37 8.62 4.58
C LYS A 27 20.35 8.32 3.48
N TYR A 28 19.09 8.04 3.87
CA TYR A 28 17.99 7.89 2.92
C TYR A 28 17.34 9.22 2.54
N GLY A 29 17.83 10.35 3.11
CA GLY A 29 17.27 11.67 2.93
C GLY A 29 15.99 11.95 3.70
N PHE A 30 15.46 10.94 4.39
CA PHE A 30 14.29 11.00 5.24
C PHE A 30 14.40 9.89 6.30
N ASP A 31 14.10 10.20 7.56
CA ASP A 31 14.11 9.22 8.64
C ASP A 31 13.12 9.56 9.76
N ALA A 32 12.77 8.54 10.53
CA ALA A 32 11.79 8.61 11.59
C ALA A 32 12.16 9.58 12.72
N ASP A 33 13.45 9.74 13.02
CA ASP A 33 13.90 10.52 14.17
C ASP A 33 13.92 12.01 13.87
N THR A 34 14.29 12.39 12.64
CA THR A 34 14.54 13.80 12.26
C THR A 34 13.46 14.43 11.37
N CYS A 35 12.53 13.65 10.82
CA CYS A 35 11.44 14.20 10.02
C CYS A 35 10.55 15.15 10.83
N ALA A 36 10.05 16.21 10.22
CA ALA A 36 9.02 17.05 10.83
C ALA A 36 7.67 16.30 10.87
N VAL A 37 6.96 16.44 11.98
CA VAL A 37 5.58 15.97 12.12
C VAL A 37 4.72 17.17 12.50
N LEU A 38 3.89 17.60 11.56
CA LEU A 38 2.96 18.71 11.77
C LEU A 38 1.54 18.14 11.91
N THR A 39 0.85 18.58 12.94
CA THR A 39 -0.57 18.23 13.16
C THR A 39 -1.43 19.47 13.01
N CYS A 40 -2.55 19.36 12.32
CA CYS A 40 -3.57 20.39 12.21
C CYS A 40 -4.91 19.71 12.56
N ILE A 41 -5.33 19.90 13.80
CA ILE A 41 -6.56 19.32 14.35
C ILE A 41 -7.34 20.46 14.96
N ASP A 42 -8.52 20.74 14.40
CA ASP A 42 -9.43 21.77 14.85
C ASP A 42 -10.68 21.15 15.48
N GLU A 43 -11.35 21.92 16.33
CA GLU A 43 -12.63 21.53 16.90
C GLU A 43 -13.72 21.45 15.82
N GLN A 44 -14.61 20.48 15.97
CA GLN A 44 -15.79 20.35 15.10
C GLN A 44 -16.72 21.55 15.25
N SER A 45 -17.25 22.04 14.14
CA SER A 45 -18.32 23.03 14.15
C SER A 45 -19.51 22.51 14.97
N SER A 46 -20.04 23.33 15.86
CA SER A 46 -21.21 22.98 16.68
C SER A 46 -22.44 22.65 15.84
N ASP A 47 -22.60 23.28 14.68
CA ASP A 47 -23.74 23.04 13.79
C ASP A 47 -23.61 21.68 13.06
N ILE A 48 -22.38 21.33 12.67
CA ILE A 48 -22.11 20.00 12.07
C ILE A 48 -22.21 18.91 13.13
N ALA A 49 -21.73 19.15 14.33
CA ALA A 49 -21.82 18.22 15.46
C ALA A 49 -23.26 17.76 15.75
N LEU A 50 -24.24 18.64 15.54
CA LEU A 50 -25.67 18.28 15.67
C LEU A 50 -26.10 17.11 14.76
N GLY A 51 -25.47 16.96 13.59
CA GLY A 51 -25.74 15.87 12.68
C GLY A 51 -24.88 14.64 12.89
N VAL A 52 -23.63 14.84 13.37
CA VAL A 52 -22.64 13.79 13.58
C VAL A 52 -22.85 13.03 14.89
N ASP A 53 -23.08 13.77 15.99
CA ASP A 53 -23.13 13.19 17.33
C ASP A 53 -24.38 12.34 17.56
N LYS A 54 -25.46 12.62 16.85
CA LYS A 54 -26.71 11.90 17.02
C LYS A 54 -27.50 11.79 15.71
N ALA A 55 -27.76 10.55 15.28
CA ALA A 55 -28.57 10.25 14.09
C ALA A 55 -30.01 10.78 14.22
N LEU A 56 -30.68 11.02 13.09
CA LEU A 56 -32.06 11.50 13.08
C LEU A 56 -33.01 10.52 13.76
N GLU A 57 -32.81 9.22 13.53
CA GLU A 57 -33.56 8.12 14.14
C GLU A 57 -33.42 8.12 15.66
N ALA A 58 -32.21 8.37 16.16
CA ALA A 58 -31.97 8.50 17.59
C ALA A 58 -32.64 9.74 18.20
N LYS A 59 -32.70 10.87 17.46
CA LYS A 59 -33.40 12.08 17.88
C LYS A 59 -34.92 11.88 17.95
N SER A 60 -35.47 11.04 17.06
CA SER A 60 -36.88 10.68 17.03
C SER A 60 -37.29 9.58 18.01
N GLY A 61 -36.33 8.96 18.69
CA GLY A 61 -36.56 7.88 19.65
C GLY A 61 -36.82 6.52 19.02
N SER A 62 -36.47 6.33 17.75
CA SER A 62 -36.69 5.09 16.97
C SER A 62 -35.40 4.31 16.67
N ALA A 63 -34.24 4.75 17.16
CA ALA A 63 -32.97 4.11 16.89
C ALA A 63 -32.68 2.91 17.80
N SER A 64 -32.00 1.91 17.26
CA SER A 64 -31.26 0.92 18.05
C SER A 64 -29.93 1.53 18.52
N ASP A 65 -29.25 0.92 19.49
CA ASP A 65 -27.92 1.36 19.95
C ASP A 65 -26.90 1.44 18.80
N ALA A 66 -27.05 0.60 17.76
CA ALA A 66 -26.18 0.59 16.58
C ALA A 66 -26.41 1.79 15.65
N ASP A 67 -27.60 2.41 15.70
CA ASP A 67 -28.02 3.51 14.83
C ASP A 67 -27.90 4.88 15.51
N GLU A 68 -27.22 4.95 16.68
CA GLU A 68 -27.15 6.17 17.48
C GLU A 68 -26.26 7.23 16.83
N THR A 69 -25.17 6.81 16.20
CA THR A 69 -24.19 7.71 15.59
C THR A 69 -24.66 8.25 14.26
N GLY A 70 -24.59 9.57 14.07
CA GLY A 70 -24.85 10.22 12.79
C GLY A 70 -23.71 10.10 11.80
N ALA A 71 -23.93 10.61 10.59
CA ALA A 71 -22.90 10.70 9.54
C ALA A 71 -22.28 12.10 9.52
N GLY A 72 -20.95 12.16 9.34
CA GLY A 72 -20.21 13.43 9.24
C GLY A 72 -20.44 14.21 7.96
N ASP A 73 -20.83 13.53 6.88
CA ASP A 73 -21.13 14.14 5.58
C ASP A 73 -22.00 13.21 4.72
N GLN A 74 -22.49 13.74 3.62
CA GLN A 74 -23.12 12.96 2.56
C GLN A 74 -22.08 12.04 1.91
N GLY A 75 -22.50 10.87 1.43
CA GLY A 75 -21.63 9.96 0.74
C GLY A 75 -22.37 8.95 -0.12
N MET A 76 -21.68 8.47 -1.13
CA MET A 76 -22.11 7.33 -1.95
C MET A 76 -20.95 6.34 -2.01
N MET A 77 -21.23 5.09 -1.61
CA MET A 77 -20.20 4.03 -1.56
C MET A 77 -20.43 3.04 -2.70
N PHE A 78 -19.33 2.62 -3.32
CA PHE A 78 -19.35 1.61 -4.36
C PHE A 78 -18.59 0.38 -3.86
N GLY A 79 -19.12 -0.79 -4.15
CA GLY A 79 -18.48 -2.07 -3.88
C GLY A 79 -18.32 -2.88 -5.16
N PHE A 80 -17.20 -3.57 -5.29
CA PHE A 80 -16.95 -4.51 -6.38
C PHE A 80 -16.26 -5.75 -5.83
N ALA A 81 -16.70 -6.92 -6.29
CA ALA A 81 -16.05 -8.19 -6.01
C ALA A 81 -16.17 -9.11 -7.23
N CYS A 82 -15.18 -9.98 -7.42
CA CYS A 82 -15.19 -11.01 -8.44
C CYS A 82 -14.58 -12.32 -7.87
N ASP A 83 -14.76 -13.41 -8.57
CA ASP A 83 -14.32 -14.75 -8.14
C ASP A 83 -12.97 -15.19 -8.72
N GLU A 84 -12.19 -14.24 -9.26
CA GLU A 84 -10.88 -14.54 -9.87
C GLU A 84 -9.83 -14.96 -8.84
N THR A 85 -9.98 -14.53 -7.59
CA THR A 85 -9.05 -14.82 -6.50
C THR A 85 -9.79 -15.14 -5.20
N PRO A 86 -9.17 -15.88 -4.27
CA PRO A 86 -9.78 -16.17 -2.97
C PRO A 86 -10.14 -14.91 -2.15
N GLU A 87 -9.44 -13.79 -2.43
CA GLU A 87 -9.70 -12.50 -1.81
C GLU A 87 -10.88 -11.74 -2.45
N LEU A 88 -11.55 -12.34 -3.43
CA LEU A 88 -12.63 -11.75 -4.23
C LEU A 88 -12.21 -10.45 -4.95
N MET A 89 -10.95 -10.36 -5.31
CA MET A 89 -10.35 -9.22 -6.00
C MET A 89 -9.92 -9.62 -7.41
N PRO A 90 -9.92 -8.68 -8.38
CA PRO A 90 -9.37 -8.92 -9.71
C PRO A 90 -7.92 -9.41 -9.66
N LEU A 91 -7.59 -10.39 -10.51
CA LEU A 91 -6.27 -11.02 -10.50
C LEU A 91 -5.10 -10.05 -10.66
N PRO A 92 -5.13 -9.03 -11.56
CA PRO A 92 -4.02 -8.10 -11.73
C PRO A 92 -3.64 -7.39 -10.43
N ILE A 93 -4.62 -6.81 -9.74
CA ILE A 93 -4.34 -6.06 -8.50
C ILE A 93 -3.98 -6.98 -7.34
N SER A 94 -4.59 -8.17 -7.25
CA SER A 94 -4.23 -9.15 -6.23
C SER A 94 -2.76 -9.59 -6.39
N LEU A 95 -2.31 -9.89 -7.61
CA LEU A 95 -0.92 -10.23 -7.88
C LEU A 95 0.02 -9.04 -7.61
N ALA A 96 -0.35 -7.83 -8.04
CA ALA A 96 0.47 -6.64 -7.79
C ALA A 96 0.66 -6.41 -6.29
N HIS A 97 -0.39 -6.48 -5.48
CA HIS A 97 -0.29 -6.37 -4.01
C HIS A 97 0.56 -7.48 -3.40
N LYS A 98 0.40 -8.73 -3.84
CA LYS A 98 1.22 -9.86 -3.35
C LYS A 98 2.70 -9.69 -3.68
N LEU A 99 3.03 -9.17 -4.88
CA LEU A 99 4.40 -8.84 -5.27
C LEU A 99 4.99 -7.71 -4.40
N ALA A 100 4.23 -6.64 -4.15
CA ALA A 100 4.66 -5.53 -3.29
C ALA A 100 4.88 -5.99 -1.84
N TYR A 101 3.98 -6.83 -1.34
CA TYR A 101 4.13 -7.43 -0.01
C TYR A 101 5.37 -8.33 0.08
N GLN A 102 5.60 -9.19 -0.92
CA GLN A 102 6.78 -10.05 -0.98
C GLN A 102 8.08 -9.23 -1.05
N LEU A 103 8.10 -8.16 -1.86
CA LEU A 103 9.23 -7.24 -1.95
C LEU A 103 9.56 -6.62 -0.58
N THR A 104 8.53 -6.15 0.13
CA THR A 104 8.68 -5.62 1.49
C THR A 104 9.18 -6.67 2.47
N ARG A 105 8.66 -7.90 2.38
CA ARG A 105 9.03 -9.00 3.26
C ARG A 105 10.50 -9.37 3.12
N ILE A 106 11.00 -9.59 1.90
CA ILE A 106 12.40 -9.97 1.69
C ILE A 106 13.38 -8.87 2.13
N ARG A 107 12.97 -7.61 2.05
CA ARG A 107 13.73 -6.48 2.56
C ARG A 107 13.76 -6.47 4.10
N LYS A 108 12.61 -6.58 4.76
CA LYS A 108 12.50 -6.57 6.23
C LYS A 108 13.17 -7.79 6.87
N GLU A 109 13.12 -8.95 6.21
CA GLU A 109 13.83 -10.17 6.61
C GLU A 109 15.34 -10.11 6.28
N ASN A 110 15.84 -9.03 5.68
CA ASN A 110 17.21 -8.84 5.24
C ASN A 110 17.75 -9.95 4.31
N ARG A 111 16.85 -10.58 3.55
CA ARG A 111 17.22 -11.58 2.54
C ARG A 111 17.92 -10.96 1.34
N VAL A 112 17.56 -9.70 1.03
CA VAL A 112 18.18 -8.89 -0.01
C VAL A 112 18.57 -7.54 0.60
N SER A 113 19.80 -7.45 1.10
CA SER A 113 20.26 -6.34 1.97
C SER A 113 20.41 -4.99 1.28
N TYR A 114 20.46 -4.95 -0.04
CA TYR A 114 20.58 -3.71 -0.81
C TYR A 114 19.25 -3.02 -1.09
N LEU A 115 18.12 -3.67 -0.83
CA LEU A 115 16.79 -3.08 -1.05
C LEU A 115 16.52 -1.94 -0.06
N ARG A 116 15.78 -0.95 -0.54
CA ARG A 116 15.30 0.20 0.22
C ARG A 116 13.78 0.23 0.26
N PRO A 117 13.16 1.12 1.10
CA PRO A 117 11.72 1.05 1.35
C PRO A 117 10.83 1.29 0.14
N ASP A 118 11.22 2.16 -0.79
CA ASP A 118 10.37 2.51 -1.93
C ASP A 118 10.34 1.39 -2.98
N GLY A 119 9.15 1.03 -3.41
CA GLY A 119 8.94 0.01 -4.42
C GLY A 119 7.55 0.04 -5.02
N LYS A 120 7.46 -0.28 -6.30
CA LYS A 120 6.22 -0.28 -7.08
C LYS A 120 6.11 -1.60 -7.84
N THR A 121 4.89 -2.09 -7.98
CA THR A 121 4.60 -3.31 -8.72
C THR A 121 3.38 -3.09 -9.61
N GLN A 122 3.46 -3.62 -10.83
CA GLN A 122 2.36 -3.60 -11.78
C GLN A 122 2.25 -4.96 -12.45
N VAL A 123 1.03 -5.43 -12.68
CA VAL A 123 0.76 -6.68 -13.38
C VAL A 123 -0.30 -6.44 -14.45
N THR A 124 0.00 -6.89 -15.67
CA THR A 124 -0.94 -6.94 -16.78
C THR A 124 -1.33 -8.38 -17.02
N VAL A 125 -2.62 -8.67 -17.05
CA VAL A 125 -3.19 -10.00 -17.28
C VAL A 125 -3.96 -10.01 -18.59
N GLU A 126 -3.75 -11.03 -19.38
CA GLU A 126 -4.54 -11.30 -20.57
C GLU A 126 -5.80 -12.06 -20.21
N TYR A 127 -6.94 -11.60 -20.72
CA TYR A 127 -8.25 -12.19 -20.50
C TYR A 127 -8.83 -12.70 -21.83
N GLU A 128 -9.52 -13.82 -21.76
CA GLU A 128 -10.32 -14.36 -22.86
C GLU A 128 -11.72 -14.66 -22.32
N ASP A 129 -12.73 -14.08 -22.93
CA ASP A 129 -14.14 -14.21 -22.50
C ASP A 129 -14.35 -13.88 -21.00
N GLY A 130 -13.64 -12.88 -20.49
CA GLY A 130 -13.71 -12.46 -19.09
C GLY A 130 -12.95 -13.36 -18.11
N ILE A 131 -12.21 -14.36 -18.59
CA ILE A 131 -11.46 -15.30 -17.76
C ILE A 131 -9.95 -15.00 -17.88
N PRO A 132 -9.23 -14.84 -16.73
CA PRO A 132 -7.79 -14.65 -16.75
C PRO A 132 -7.07 -15.87 -17.38
N LYS A 133 -6.23 -15.63 -18.37
CA LYS A 133 -5.47 -16.68 -19.07
C LYS A 133 -4.00 -16.74 -18.66
N ARG A 134 -3.30 -15.62 -18.79
CA ARG A 134 -1.88 -15.52 -18.53
C ARG A 134 -1.50 -14.14 -18.06
N VAL A 135 -0.35 -14.04 -17.40
CA VAL A 135 0.28 -12.76 -17.11
C VAL A 135 1.08 -12.32 -18.35
N ASP A 136 0.70 -11.19 -18.93
CA ASP A 136 1.42 -10.62 -20.06
C ASP A 136 2.68 -9.88 -19.62
N THR A 137 2.54 -9.00 -18.62
CA THR A 137 3.65 -8.15 -18.17
C THR A 137 3.68 -8.01 -16.65
N ILE A 138 4.88 -8.11 -16.09
CA ILE A 138 5.18 -7.77 -14.70
C ILE A 138 6.20 -6.64 -14.71
N VAL A 139 5.90 -5.54 -14.02
CA VAL A 139 6.85 -4.46 -13.77
C VAL A 139 7.13 -4.38 -12.27
N ILE A 140 8.41 -4.41 -11.89
CA ILE A 140 8.88 -4.13 -10.53
C ILE A 140 9.86 -2.97 -10.60
N SER A 141 9.55 -1.89 -9.88
CA SER A 141 10.50 -0.80 -9.64
C SER A 141 10.84 -0.80 -8.16
N THR A 142 12.11 -0.98 -7.82
CA THR A 142 12.55 -1.06 -6.43
C THR A 142 13.75 -0.18 -6.18
N GLN A 143 13.68 0.61 -5.12
CA GLN A 143 14.80 1.41 -4.64
C GLN A 143 15.91 0.50 -4.11
N HIS A 144 17.16 0.85 -4.41
CA HIS A 144 18.33 0.03 -4.08
C HIS A 144 19.55 0.86 -3.70
N SER A 145 20.55 0.22 -3.10
CA SER A 145 21.83 0.87 -2.83
C SER A 145 22.62 1.13 -4.13
N PRO A 146 23.51 2.15 -4.16
CA PRO A 146 24.15 2.58 -5.41
C PRO A 146 25.13 1.57 -6.03
N ASN A 147 25.63 0.62 -5.24
CA ASN A 147 26.74 -0.26 -5.61
C ASN A 147 26.28 -1.67 -6.03
N ILE A 148 25.10 -1.79 -6.62
CA ILE A 148 24.54 -3.05 -7.12
C ILE A 148 24.23 -2.93 -8.61
N SER A 149 24.47 -3.99 -9.37
CA SER A 149 24.15 -4.02 -10.79
C SER A 149 22.65 -4.24 -11.04
N LEU A 150 22.12 -3.67 -12.11
CA LEU A 150 20.73 -3.89 -12.52
C LEU A 150 20.46 -5.37 -12.85
N GLU A 151 21.45 -6.08 -13.37
CA GLU A 151 21.33 -7.50 -13.66
C GLU A 151 21.12 -8.33 -12.37
N THR A 152 21.91 -8.04 -11.32
CA THR A 152 21.72 -8.68 -10.01
C THR A 152 20.34 -8.38 -9.44
N ILE A 153 19.90 -7.11 -9.50
CA ILE A 153 18.56 -6.74 -9.04
C ILE A 153 17.49 -7.51 -9.82
N ARG A 154 17.62 -7.58 -11.16
CA ARG A 154 16.69 -8.32 -12.00
C ARG A 154 16.58 -9.78 -11.60
N GLN A 155 17.73 -10.44 -11.43
CA GLN A 155 17.78 -11.85 -11.03
C GLN A 155 17.13 -12.09 -9.69
N ASP A 156 17.48 -11.28 -8.68
CA ASP A 156 16.91 -11.40 -7.34
C ASP A 156 15.40 -11.14 -7.32
N MET A 157 14.90 -10.17 -8.10
CA MET A 157 13.46 -9.91 -8.20
C MET A 157 12.72 -11.09 -8.85
N ILE A 158 13.28 -11.71 -9.85
CA ILE A 158 12.69 -12.92 -10.47
C ILE A 158 12.63 -14.06 -9.44
N GLU A 159 13.76 -14.37 -8.79
CA GLU A 159 13.88 -15.53 -7.90
C GLU A 159 13.18 -15.34 -6.56
N GLN A 160 13.28 -14.15 -5.95
CA GLN A 160 12.84 -13.91 -4.58
C GLN A 160 11.45 -13.29 -4.48
N VAL A 161 10.96 -12.64 -5.56
CA VAL A 161 9.68 -11.92 -5.56
C VAL A 161 8.69 -12.55 -6.52
N ILE A 162 9.03 -12.69 -7.80
CA ILE A 162 8.07 -13.13 -8.82
C ILE A 162 7.75 -14.62 -8.67
N ARG A 163 8.75 -15.49 -8.69
CA ARG A 163 8.56 -16.94 -8.64
C ARG A 163 7.78 -17.44 -7.41
N PRO A 164 7.99 -16.89 -6.20
CA PRO A 164 7.23 -17.31 -5.03
C PRO A 164 5.77 -16.85 -5.02
N VAL A 165 5.41 -15.85 -5.83
CA VAL A 165 4.09 -15.18 -5.79
C VAL A 165 3.21 -15.55 -6.97
N VAL A 166 3.78 -15.53 -8.19
CA VAL A 166 3.00 -15.73 -9.41
C VAL A 166 2.93 -17.22 -9.73
N PRO A 167 1.73 -17.80 -9.82
CA PRO A 167 1.58 -19.20 -10.20
C PRO A 167 2.21 -19.50 -11.56
N VAL A 168 3.02 -20.57 -11.63
CA VAL A 168 3.74 -20.96 -12.86
C VAL A 168 2.82 -21.12 -14.06
N ARG A 169 1.60 -21.62 -13.86
CA ARG A 169 0.59 -21.78 -14.90
C ARG A 169 0.15 -20.49 -15.61
N LEU A 170 0.42 -19.32 -14.97
CA LEU A 170 0.11 -18.00 -15.52
C LEU A 170 1.29 -17.36 -16.24
N LEU A 171 2.46 -17.98 -16.20
CA LEU A 171 3.69 -17.50 -16.85
C LEU A 171 4.00 -18.37 -18.05
N ASP A 172 4.45 -17.75 -19.14
CA ASP A 172 4.93 -18.41 -20.33
C ASP A 172 6.17 -17.69 -20.91
N GLU A 173 6.67 -18.16 -22.06
CA GLU A 173 7.83 -17.61 -22.74
C GLU A 173 7.63 -16.18 -23.27
N ASN A 174 6.37 -15.75 -23.43
CA ASN A 174 5.99 -14.42 -23.89
C ASN A 174 5.77 -13.44 -22.73
N THR A 175 5.78 -13.91 -21.47
CA THR A 175 5.63 -13.04 -20.31
C THR A 175 6.79 -12.06 -20.18
N LYS A 176 6.50 -10.78 -20.24
CA LYS A 176 7.49 -9.70 -20.13
C LYS A 176 7.76 -9.41 -18.66
N ILE A 177 9.03 -9.48 -18.25
CA ILE A 177 9.46 -9.12 -16.89
C ILE A 177 10.40 -7.92 -16.98
N LEU A 178 9.93 -6.79 -16.47
CA LEU A 178 10.63 -5.52 -16.45
C LEU A 178 10.99 -5.15 -15.01
N VAL A 179 12.28 -5.06 -14.71
CA VAL A 179 12.79 -4.68 -13.39
C VAL A 179 13.61 -3.40 -13.55
N ASN A 180 13.21 -2.36 -12.82
CA ASN A 180 13.80 -1.02 -12.92
C ASN A 180 14.01 -0.58 -14.38
N PRO A 181 12.96 -0.55 -15.21
CA PRO A 181 13.10 -0.37 -16.66
C PRO A 181 13.70 1.00 -17.05
N THR A 182 13.60 2.00 -16.18
CA THR A 182 14.22 3.31 -16.37
C THR A 182 15.70 3.35 -15.94
N GLY A 183 16.21 2.27 -15.35
CA GLY A 183 17.58 2.14 -14.90
C GLY A 183 17.74 2.32 -13.40
N ARG A 184 18.62 3.23 -12.97
CA ARG A 184 19.01 3.42 -11.57
C ARG A 184 17.85 4.00 -10.73
N PHE A 185 17.56 3.36 -9.58
CA PHE A 185 16.56 3.81 -8.62
C PHE A 185 17.18 3.85 -7.20
N VAL A 186 18.05 4.82 -6.96
CA VAL A 186 18.76 5.01 -5.68
C VAL A 186 18.10 6.10 -4.83
N VAL A 187 17.65 7.18 -5.46
CA VAL A 187 16.84 8.24 -4.84
C VAL A 187 15.37 7.87 -5.03
N GLY A 188 14.61 7.88 -3.97
CA GLY A 188 13.18 7.54 -3.98
C GLY A 188 12.55 7.79 -2.61
N GLY A 189 11.26 7.45 -2.47
CA GLY A 189 10.47 7.76 -1.30
C GLY A 189 10.33 9.27 -1.11
N PRO A 190 10.13 9.76 0.14
CA PRO A 190 9.89 11.18 0.43
C PRO A 190 10.98 12.15 -0.06
N GLN A 191 12.19 11.67 -0.31
CA GLN A 191 13.25 12.47 -0.90
C GLN A 191 13.13 12.59 -2.42
N GLY A 192 12.55 11.61 -3.09
CA GLY A 192 12.46 11.56 -4.55
C GLY A 192 11.19 12.19 -5.11
N ASP A 193 10.15 12.22 -4.31
CA ASP A 193 8.82 12.75 -4.62
C ASP A 193 8.69 14.19 -4.09
#